data_eabebd4c2e8745c0fb594b2dec2c2b5e
#
_entry.id   eabebd4c2e8745c0fb594b2dec2c2b5e
#
_cell.length_a   1.000
_cell.length_b   1.000
_cell.length_c   1.000
_cell.angle_alpha   90.00
_cell.angle_beta   90.00
_cell.angle_gamma   90.00
#
_symmetry.space_group_name_H-M   'P 1'
#
loop_
_entity.id
_entity.type
_entity.pdbx_description
1 polymer ?
#
loop_
_entity_poly.entity_id
_entity_poly.type
_entity_poly.pdbx_seq_one_letter_code
_entity_poly.pdbx_strand_id
1 'polypeptide(L)'
;GKDLVARALYHQSPRSENLFVGIDVGSIPEQLFESELFGYEKGAFTDARKEKPGRMEVASGGTLFLDEIGNLSLSMQAKLLTALEKRQITRLGATQPIPIDIRLICATNVNIHHLVAEGTFRQDLLYRINTIELHIPPLRERGNDVILLAEHFLSKYARKYKKDLKGINRDGKNKLHNYAWPGNVRELQHAIERAVILSESNWLRPEDFILRSVPLRDKEPSDELNLTVLEKEAIERALRRAEGNITRAAELLGITRFTLYRKLEKFGL
;
A
#
# COMPACT_ATOMS: atom_id res chain seq x y z
N GLY A 1 0.55 -3.57 -6.42
CA GLY A 1 0.73 -5.04 -6.59
C GLY A 1 -0.38 -5.86 -5.98
N LYS A 2 -1.11 -5.32 -4.99
CA LYS A 2 -2.19 -6.06 -4.29
C LYS A 2 -3.27 -6.58 -5.27
N ASP A 3 -3.76 -5.73 -6.18
CA ASP A 3 -4.75 -6.15 -7.20
C ASP A 3 -4.22 -7.26 -8.13
N LEU A 4 -2.96 -7.19 -8.56
CA LEU A 4 -2.36 -8.25 -9.38
C LEU A 4 -2.27 -9.59 -8.64
N VAL A 5 -1.92 -9.57 -7.35
CA VAL A 5 -1.89 -10.77 -6.52
C VAL A 5 -3.31 -11.31 -6.31
N ALA A 6 -4.30 -10.44 -6.04
CA ALA A 6 -5.70 -10.85 -5.92
C ALA A 6 -6.22 -11.52 -7.20
N ARG A 7 -5.90 -10.96 -8.37
CA ARG A 7 -6.23 -11.57 -9.68
C ARG A 7 -5.52 -12.89 -9.93
N ALA A 8 -4.23 -12.99 -9.56
CA ALA A 8 -3.50 -14.26 -9.69
C ALA A 8 -4.12 -15.36 -8.82
N LEU A 9 -4.49 -15.03 -7.57
CA LEU A 9 -5.21 -15.94 -6.67
C LEU A 9 -6.60 -16.35 -7.20
N TYR A 10 -7.30 -15.43 -7.85
CA TYR A 10 -8.57 -15.72 -8.51
C TYR A 10 -8.37 -16.67 -9.70
N HIS A 11 -7.45 -16.38 -10.62
CA HIS A 11 -7.20 -17.21 -11.80
C HIS A 11 -6.73 -18.63 -11.46
N GLN A 12 -6.08 -18.82 -10.31
CA GLN A 12 -5.65 -20.15 -9.84
C GLN A 12 -6.69 -20.83 -8.95
N SER A 13 -7.90 -20.30 -8.84
CA SER A 13 -8.93 -20.84 -7.96
C SER A 13 -9.96 -21.69 -8.69
N PRO A 14 -10.72 -22.54 -7.99
CA PRO A 14 -11.87 -23.23 -8.57
C PRO A 14 -12.98 -22.32 -9.10
N ARG A 15 -12.92 -21.00 -8.79
CA ARG A 15 -13.89 -20.00 -9.25
C ARG A 15 -13.33 -19.10 -10.37
N SER A 16 -12.25 -19.52 -11.05
CA SER A 16 -11.59 -18.74 -12.11
C SER A 16 -12.50 -18.43 -13.31
N GLU A 17 -13.49 -19.26 -13.57
CA GLU A 17 -14.48 -19.07 -14.63
C GLU A 17 -15.68 -18.20 -14.22
N ASN A 18 -15.82 -17.89 -12.92
CA ASN A 18 -16.90 -17.09 -12.39
C ASN A 18 -16.53 -15.60 -12.33
N LEU A 19 -17.44 -14.75 -11.86
CA LEU A 19 -17.17 -13.31 -11.81
C LEU A 19 -16.11 -12.93 -10.75
N PHE A 20 -15.20 -12.05 -11.13
CA PHE A 20 -14.32 -11.32 -10.21
C PHE A 20 -14.81 -9.87 -10.09
N VAL A 21 -15.33 -9.52 -8.93
CA VAL A 21 -15.84 -8.18 -8.62
C VAL A 21 -14.87 -7.47 -7.70
N GLY A 22 -14.20 -6.42 -8.19
CA GLY A 22 -13.29 -5.58 -7.40
C GLY A 22 -13.97 -4.31 -6.93
N ILE A 23 -13.73 -3.92 -5.69
CA ILE A 23 -14.16 -2.66 -5.08
C ILE A 23 -12.96 -2.02 -4.40
N ASP A 24 -12.64 -0.79 -4.77
CA ASP A 24 -11.72 0.07 -4.02
C ASP A 24 -12.54 0.89 -3.02
N VAL A 25 -12.45 0.51 -1.74
CA VAL A 25 -13.19 1.16 -0.65
C VAL A 25 -12.84 2.65 -0.53
N GLY A 26 -11.55 2.99 -0.77
CA GLY A 26 -11.07 4.37 -0.67
C GLY A 26 -11.58 5.28 -1.80
N SER A 27 -12.05 4.71 -2.91
CA SER A 27 -12.53 5.48 -4.07
C SER A 27 -14.01 5.83 -4.03
N ILE A 28 -14.79 5.22 -3.14
CA ILE A 28 -16.25 5.41 -3.05
C ILE A 28 -16.56 6.29 -1.83
N PRO A 29 -17.32 7.39 -1.99
CA PRO A 29 -17.80 8.18 -0.86
C PRO A 29 -18.55 7.30 0.16
N GLU A 30 -18.30 7.52 1.45
CA GLU A 30 -18.86 6.68 2.53
C GLU A 30 -20.39 6.54 2.45
N GLN A 31 -21.09 7.62 2.12
CA GLN A 31 -22.56 7.63 1.99
C GLN A 31 -23.09 6.73 0.87
N LEU A 32 -22.26 6.48 -0.16
CA LEU A 32 -22.65 5.64 -1.31
C LEU A 32 -22.15 4.21 -1.16
N PHE A 33 -21.17 3.98 -0.27
CA PHE A 33 -20.51 2.68 -0.16
C PHE A 33 -21.51 1.58 0.24
N GLU A 34 -22.43 1.87 1.16
CA GLU A 34 -23.46 0.92 1.57
C GLU A 34 -24.34 0.49 0.39
N SER A 35 -24.83 1.47 -0.37
CA SER A 35 -25.69 1.22 -1.54
C SER A 35 -24.96 0.49 -2.67
N GLU A 36 -23.66 0.75 -2.86
CA GLU A 36 -22.84 0.03 -3.84
C GLU A 36 -22.57 -1.41 -3.40
N LEU A 37 -22.28 -1.64 -2.10
CA LEU A 37 -21.92 -2.95 -1.61
C LEU A 37 -23.13 -3.89 -1.49
N PHE A 38 -24.23 -3.41 -0.86
CA PHE A 38 -25.42 -4.21 -0.56
C PHE A 38 -26.57 -4.05 -1.57
N GLY A 39 -26.53 -2.98 -2.39
CA GLY A 39 -27.63 -2.66 -3.30
C GLY A 39 -28.81 -1.96 -2.63
N TYR A 40 -29.79 -1.61 -3.41
CA TYR A 40 -30.99 -0.91 -2.94
C TYR A 40 -32.23 -1.24 -3.76
N GLU A 41 -33.38 -1.17 -3.12
CA GLU A 41 -34.68 -1.26 -3.76
C GLU A 41 -35.13 0.12 -4.26
N LYS A 42 -36.09 0.13 -5.20
CA LYS A 42 -36.74 1.34 -5.65
C LYS A 42 -37.40 2.08 -4.47
N GLY A 43 -37.09 3.37 -4.32
CA GLY A 43 -37.60 4.20 -3.22
C GLY A 43 -36.82 4.12 -1.91
N ALA A 44 -35.70 3.41 -1.85
CA ALA A 44 -34.86 3.31 -0.65
C ALA A 44 -34.31 4.67 -0.18
N PHE A 45 -34.13 5.61 -1.11
CA PHE A 45 -33.77 7.02 -0.86
C PHE A 45 -34.28 7.89 -2.00
N THR A 46 -34.22 9.22 -1.87
CA THR A 46 -34.85 10.21 -2.75
C THR A 46 -34.60 9.98 -4.24
N ASP A 47 -33.37 9.55 -4.61
CA ASP A 47 -32.97 9.32 -6.00
C ASP A 47 -33.01 7.85 -6.45
N ALA A 48 -33.49 6.94 -5.61
CA ALA A 48 -33.62 5.52 -5.94
C ALA A 48 -34.82 5.25 -6.86
N ARG A 49 -34.74 5.70 -8.10
CA ARG A 49 -35.79 5.55 -9.12
C ARG A 49 -35.99 4.12 -9.61
N LYS A 50 -34.92 3.30 -9.55
CA LYS A 50 -34.89 1.88 -9.91
C LYS A 50 -34.16 1.12 -8.84
N GLU A 51 -34.41 -0.17 -8.71
CA GLU A 51 -33.59 -1.08 -7.91
C GLU A 51 -32.20 -1.26 -8.53
N LYS A 52 -31.21 -1.55 -7.68
CA LYS A 52 -29.85 -1.87 -8.11
C LYS A 52 -29.29 -2.98 -7.23
N PRO A 53 -28.83 -4.11 -7.83
CA PRO A 53 -28.14 -5.14 -7.08
C PRO A 53 -26.81 -4.63 -6.56
N GLY A 54 -26.45 -5.06 -5.34
CA GLY A 54 -25.17 -4.73 -4.72
C GLY A 54 -24.01 -5.57 -5.26
N ARG A 55 -22.79 -5.10 -5.04
CA ARG A 55 -21.58 -5.81 -5.49
C ARG A 55 -21.44 -7.18 -4.84
N MET A 56 -21.90 -7.37 -3.60
CA MET A 56 -21.90 -8.69 -2.95
C MET A 56 -22.88 -9.67 -3.63
N GLU A 57 -24.04 -9.17 -4.05
CA GLU A 57 -25.01 -9.98 -4.80
C GLU A 57 -24.46 -10.37 -6.17
N VAL A 58 -23.88 -9.40 -6.91
CA VAL A 58 -23.26 -9.64 -8.23
C VAL A 58 -22.08 -10.60 -8.14
N ALA A 59 -21.32 -10.57 -7.05
CA ALA A 59 -20.19 -11.46 -6.82
C ALA A 59 -20.57 -12.86 -6.35
N SER A 60 -21.88 -13.13 -6.13
CA SER A 60 -22.33 -14.45 -5.65
C SER A 60 -22.00 -15.54 -6.65
N GLY A 61 -21.48 -16.66 -6.16
CA GLY A 61 -20.87 -17.72 -6.96
C GLY A 61 -19.41 -17.49 -7.36
N GLY A 62 -18.92 -16.24 -7.28
CA GLY A 62 -17.60 -15.81 -7.73
C GLY A 62 -16.67 -15.34 -6.61
N THR A 63 -15.87 -14.33 -6.92
CA THR A 63 -14.88 -13.73 -6.01
C THR A 63 -15.14 -12.23 -5.86
N LEU A 64 -15.22 -11.78 -4.61
CA LEU A 64 -15.26 -10.36 -4.24
C LEU A 64 -13.89 -9.93 -3.75
N PHE A 65 -13.32 -8.90 -4.33
CA PHE A 65 -12.07 -8.27 -3.91
C PHE A 65 -12.34 -6.90 -3.32
N LEU A 66 -12.02 -6.71 -2.03
CA LEU A 66 -12.12 -5.42 -1.34
C LEU A 66 -10.70 -4.84 -1.17
N ASP A 67 -10.36 -3.82 -1.95
CA ASP A 67 -9.10 -3.08 -1.76
C ASP A 67 -9.28 -1.97 -0.75
N GLU A 68 -8.24 -1.69 0.04
CA GLU A 68 -8.18 -0.68 1.10
C GLU A 68 -9.26 -0.87 2.19
N ILE A 69 -9.46 -2.15 2.64
CA ILE A 69 -10.48 -2.49 3.65
C ILE A 69 -10.31 -1.74 4.98
N GLY A 70 -9.09 -1.28 5.28
CA GLY A 70 -8.81 -0.46 6.48
C GLY A 70 -9.52 0.88 6.50
N ASN A 71 -10.07 1.34 5.35
CA ASN A 71 -10.80 2.61 5.25
C ASN A 71 -12.31 2.47 5.53
N LEU A 72 -12.79 1.27 5.85
CA LEU A 72 -14.20 1.07 6.22
C LEU A 72 -14.52 1.74 7.55
N SER A 73 -15.64 2.46 7.63
CA SER A 73 -16.18 2.94 8.90
C SER A 73 -16.64 1.78 9.78
N LEU A 74 -16.63 1.97 11.11
CA LEU A 74 -17.04 0.94 12.07
C LEU A 74 -18.47 0.43 11.83
N SER A 75 -19.38 1.30 11.35
CA SER A 75 -20.74 0.93 10.99
C SER A 75 -20.77 -0.04 9.79
N MET A 76 -19.96 0.23 8.78
CA MET A 76 -19.86 -0.63 7.60
C MET A 76 -19.13 -1.94 7.89
N GLN A 77 -18.14 -1.92 8.78
CA GLN A 77 -17.49 -3.14 9.26
C GLN A 77 -18.50 -4.07 9.95
N ALA A 78 -19.40 -3.55 10.79
CA ALA A 78 -20.44 -4.33 11.45
C ALA A 78 -21.42 -4.97 10.45
N LYS A 79 -21.84 -4.21 9.43
CA LYS A 79 -22.73 -4.72 8.36
C LYS A 79 -22.05 -5.79 7.52
N LEU A 80 -20.78 -5.58 7.16
CA LEU A 80 -19.98 -6.55 6.43
C LEU A 80 -19.82 -7.84 7.22
N LEU A 81 -19.49 -7.75 8.52
CA LEU A 81 -19.39 -8.92 9.41
C LEU A 81 -20.69 -9.73 9.40
N THR A 82 -21.84 -9.05 9.61
CA THR A 82 -23.16 -9.70 9.60
C THR A 82 -23.43 -10.42 8.27
N ALA A 83 -23.08 -9.79 7.15
CA ALA A 83 -23.27 -10.40 5.83
C ALA A 83 -22.40 -11.65 5.63
N LEU A 84 -21.15 -11.62 6.11
CA LEU A 84 -20.21 -12.74 6.01
C LEU A 84 -20.57 -13.92 6.95
N GLU A 85 -21.10 -13.61 8.14
CA GLU A 85 -21.52 -14.64 9.10
C GLU A 85 -22.78 -15.36 8.65
N LYS A 86 -23.80 -14.58 8.25
CA LYS A 86 -25.09 -15.10 7.84
C LYS A 86 -25.11 -15.64 6.40
N ARG A 87 -24.06 -15.35 5.61
CA ARG A 87 -24.00 -15.61 4.16
C ARG A 87 -25.23 -15.07 3.41
N GLN A 88 -25.68 -13.91 3.81
CA GLN A 88 -26.83 -13.23 3.19
C GLN A 88 -26.69 -11.71 3.35
N ILE A 89 -27.29 -11.00 2.43
CA ILE A 89 -27.39 -9.52 2.45
C ILE A 89 -28.85 -9.10 2.44
N THR A 90 -29.09 -7.86 2.84
CA THR A 90 -30.39 -7.21 2.64
C THR A 90 -30.14 -5.89 1.92
N ARG A 91 -30.82 -5.66 0.79
CA ARG A 91 -30.72 -4.39 0.07
C ARG A 91 -31.28 -3.25 0.91
N LEU A 92 -30.79 -2.04 0.72
CA LEU A 92 -31.37 -0.86 1.37
C LEU A 92 -32.83 -0.72 0.97
N GLY A 93 -33.69 -0.49 1.96
CA GLY A 93 -35.14 -0.41 1.77
C GLY A 93 -35.85 -1.74 1.64
N ALA A 94 -35.13 -2.89 1.60
CA ALA A 94 -35.73 -4.22 1.59
C ALA A 94 -35.82 -4.82 3.00
N THR A 95 -36.70 -5.79 3.17
CA THR A 95 -36.85 -6.58 4.40
C THR A 95 -36.39 -8.03 4.21
N GLN A 96 -36.38 -8.50 2.96
CA GLN A 96 -36.03 -9.90 2.66
C GLN A 96 -34.51 -10.06 2.46
N PRO A 97 -33.90 -11.06 3.13
CA PRO A 97 -32.49 -11.37 2.93
C PRO A 97 -32.29 -12.15 1.62
N ILE A 98 -31.18 -11.85 0.95
CA ILE A 98 -30.72 -12.53 -0.26
C ILE A 98 -29.50 -13.37 0.10
N PRO A 99 -29.51 -14.70 -0.13
CA PRO A 99 -28.36 -15.54 0.13
C PRO A 99 -27.22 -15.22 -0.82
N ILE A 100 -25.98 -15.26 -0.31
CA ILE A 100 -24.75 -15.04 -1.09
C ILE A 100 -23.74 -16.15 -0.82
N ASP A 101 -23.00 -16.56 -1.85
CA ASP A 101 -21.86 -17.46 -1.76
C ASP A 101 -20.65 -16.81 -2.43
N ILE A 102 -19.83 -16.10 -1.66
CA ILE A 102 -18.67 -15.36 -2.18
C ILE A 102 -17.36 -15.91 -1.64
N ARG A 103 -16.34 -15.96 -2.50
CA ARG A 103 -14.95 -16.03 -2.07
C ARG A 103 -14.45 -14.61 -1.85
N LEU A 104 -14.07 -14.29 -0.63
CA LEU A 104 -13.61 -12.95 -0.27
C LEU A 104 -12.08 -12.86 -0.32
N ILE A 105 -11.56 -11.82 -0.96
CA ILE A 105 -10.16 -11.41 -0.89
C ILE A 105 -10.14 -9.96 -0.42
N CYS A 106 -9.39 -9.67 0.63
CA CYS A 106 -9.24 -8.30 1.16
C CYS A 106 -7.80 -7.83 0.99
N ALA A 107 -7.61 -6.54 0.80
CA ALA A 107 -6.29 -5.92 0.78
C ALA A 107 -6.29 -4.60 1.54
N THR A 108 -5.14 -4.25 2.12
CA THR A 108 -4.93 -2.96 2.77
C THR A 108 -3.47 -2.52 2.63
N ASN A 109 -3.21 -1.23 2.71
CA ASN A 109 -1.87 -0.62 2.75
C ASN A 109 -1.45 -0.20 4.16
N VAL A 110 -2.34 -0.32 5.13
CA VAL A 110 -2.10 0.02 6.54
C VAL A 110 -1.95 -1.24 7.38
N ASN A 111 -1.29 -1.11 8.52
CA ASN A 111 -1.21 -2.21 9.48
C ASN A 111 -2.57 -2.39 10.17
N ILE A 112 -3.29 -3.45 9.78
CA ILE A 112 -4.64 -3.71 10.26
C ILE A 112 -4.67 -4.00 11.77
N HIS A 113 -3.61 -4.61 12.32
CA HIS A 113 -3.51 -4.90 13.76
C HIS A 113 -3.35 -3.60 14.56
N HIS A 114 -2.69 -2.58 14.02
CA HIS A 114 -2.61 -1.25 14.63
C HIS A 114 -3.99 -0.58 14.66
N LEU A 115 -4.76 -0.64 13.57
CA LEU A 115 -6.12 -0.12 13.54
C LEU A 115 -7.04 -0.82 14.55
N VAL A 116 -6.85 -2.12 14.79
CA VAL A 116 -7.58 -2.84 15.85
C VAL A 116 -7.19 -2.33 17.24
N ALA A 117 -5.88 -2.13 17.47
CA ALA A 117 -5.41 -1.59 18.76
C ALA A 117 -5.92 -0.17 19.03
N GLU A 118 -6.06 0.66 17.99
CA GLU A 118 -6.65 2.00 18.06
C GLU A 118 -8.20 2.01 18.16
N GLY A 119 -8.85 0.85 18.02
CA GLY A 119 -10.31 0.74 18.02
C GLY A 119 -10.99 1.26 16.75
N THR A 120 -10.24 1.54 15.68
CA THR A 120 -10.76 2.01 14.38
C THR A 120 -11.10 0.85 13.43
N PHE A 121 -10.64 -0.36 13.74
CA PHE A 121 -11.03 -1.59 13.04
C PHE A 121 -11.49 -2.64 14.05
N ARG A 122 -12.61 -3.33 13.74
CA ARG A 122 -13.20 -4.33 14.63
C ARG A 122 -12.39 -5.63 14.61
N GLN A 123 -12.08 -6.13 15.78
CA GLN A 123 -11.35 -7.38 15.97
C GLN A 123 -12.13 -8.61 15.46
N ASP A 124 -13.45 -8.62 15.67
CA ASP A 124 -14.32 -9.73 15.21
C ASP A 124 -14.37 -9.82 13.69
N LEU A 125 -14.43 -8.70 12.97
CA LEU A 125 -14.33 -8.69 11.52
C LEU A 125 -12.95 -9.19 11.06
N LEU A 126 -11.87 -8.74 11.70
CA LEU A 126 -10.52 -9.20 11.36
C LEU A 126 -10.44 -10.74 11.47
N TYR A 127 -10.88 -11.35 12.55
CA TYR A 127 -10.88 -12.80 12.70
C TYR A 127 -11.73 -13.52 11.64
N ARG A 128 -12.81 -12.90 11.18
CA ARG A 128 -13.67 -13.47 10.15
C ARG A 128 -13.04 -13.49 8.77
N ILE A 129 -12.25 -12.45 8.42
CA ILE A 129 -11.64 -12.31 7.09
C ILE A 129 -10.21 -12.84 7.04
N ASN A 130 -9.48 -12.88 8.16
CA ASN A 130 -8.06 -13.25 8.22
C ASN A 130 -7.87 -14.76 8.41
N THR A 131 -8.29 -15.54 7.42
CA THR A 131 -7.98 -16.98 7.40
C THR A 131 -6.56 -17.26 6.92
N ILE A 132 -6.10 -16.51 5.92
CA ILE A 132 -4.73 -16.56 5.37
C ILE A 132 -4.28 -15.13 5.08
N GLU A 133 -3.16 -14.77 5.66
CA GLU A 133 -2.53 -13.46 5.43
C GLU A 133 -1.31 -13.59 4.52
N LEU A 134 -1.26 -12.74 3.50
CA LEU A 134 -0.15 -12.66 2.56
C LEU A 134 0.49 -11.28 2.64
N HIS A 135 1.72 -11.25 3.12
CA HIS A 135 2.51 -10.02 3.13
C HIS A 135 3.23 -9.83 1.79
N ILE A 136 2.97 -8.69 1.13
CA ILE A 136 3.67 -8.30 -0.10
C ILE A 136 4.78 -7.32 0.29
N PRO A 137 6.07 -7.73 0.20
CA PRO A 137 7.16 -6.85 0.59
C PRO A 137 7.24 -5.61 -0.32
N PRO A 138 7.69 -4.46 0.19
CA PRO A 138 7.91 -3.26 -0.61
C PRO A 138 9.03 -3.50 -1.65
N LEU A 139 9.04 -2.69 -2.71
CA LEU A 139 9.92 -2.89 -3.87
C LEU A 139 11.40 -2.89 -3.48
N ARG A 140 11.82 -2.08 -2.50
CA ARG A 140 13.21 -2.05 -1.97
C ARG A 140 13.67 -3.38 -1.35
N GLU A 141 12.75 -4.25 -0.95
CA GLU A 141 13.03 -5.56 -0.33
C GLU A 141 12.97 -6.73 -1.32
N ARG A 142 12.70 -6.44 -2.62
CA ARG A 142 12.57 -7.44 -3.68
C ARG A 142 13.81 -7.61 -4.54
N GLY A 143 14.97 -7.14 -4.08
CA GLY A 143 16.23 -7.31 -4.80
C GLY A 143 16.18 -6.81 -6.25
N ASN A 144 16.38 -7.71 -7.20
CA ASN A 144 16.46 -7.36 -8.63
C ASN A 144 15.11 -7.06 -9.32
N ASP A 145 13.97 -7.20 -8.64
CA ASP A 145 12.66 -6.92 -9.24
C ASP A 145 12.56 -5.49 -9.77
N VAL A 146 13.27 -4.54 -9.14
CA VAL A 146 13.34 -3.14 -9.59
C VAL A 146 13.80 -3.08 -11.05
N ILE A 147 14.86 -3.82 -11.40
CA ILE A 147 15.44 -3.79 -12.76
C ILE A 147 14.54 -4.52 -13.75
N LEU A 148 14.01 -5.69 -13.37
CA LEU A 148 13.07 -6.45 -14.21
C LEU A 148 11.82 -5.63 -14.55
N LEU A 149 11.24 -4.97 -13.56
CA LEU A 149 10.08 -4.11 -13.74
C LEU A 149 10.43 -2.86 -14.55
N ALA A 150 11.60 -2.25 -14.34
CA ALA A 150 12.06 -1.10 -15.11
C ALA A 150 12.22 -1.44 -16.60
N GLU A 151 12.80 -2.58 -16.92
CA GLU A 151 12.94 -3.06 -18.32
C GLU A 151 11.60 -3.40 -18.95
N HIS A 152 10.68 -4.01 -18.19
CA HIS A 152 9.31 -4.24 -18.63
C HIS A 152 8.59 -2.92 -18.97
N PHE A 153 8.64 -1.93 -18.07
CA PHE A 153 8.02 -0.63 -18.30
C PHE A 153 8.70 0.15 -19.44
N LEU A 154 10.03 0.07 -19.57
CA LEU A 154 10.74 0.65 -20.69
C LEU A 154 10.20 0.10 -22.01
N SER A 155 10.15 -1.22 -22.17
CA SER A 155 9.63 -1.86 -23.39
C SER A 155 8.18 -1.43 -23.70
N LYS A 156 7.32 -1.40 -22.66
CA LYS A 156 5.93 -0.96 -22.76
C LYS A 156 5.83 0.49 -23.26
N TYR A 157 6.59 1.40 -22.64
CA TYR A 157 6.49 2.83 -22.97
C TYR A 157 7.26 3.23 -24.22
N ALA A 158 8.40 2.58 -24.53
CA ALA A 158 9.09 2.78 -25.79
C ALA A 158 8.14 2.47 -26.97
N ARG A 159 7.39 1.36 -26.90
CA ARG A 159 6.38 1.01 -27.90
C ARG A 159 5.23 2.03 -27.94
N LYS A 160 4.70 2.43 -26.76
CA LYS A 160 3.59 3.41 -26.66
C LYS A 160 3.94 4.75 -27.30
N TYR A 161 5.15 5.25 -27.05
CA TYR A 161 5.61 6.57 -27.50
C TYR A 161 6.46 6.52 -28.79
N LYS A 162 6.59 5.32 -29.41
CA LYS A 162 7.35 5.11 -30.65
C LYS A 162 8.81 5.62 -30.55
N LYS A 163 9.45 5.40 -29.39
CA LYS A 163 10.85 5.73 -29.14
C LYS A 163 11.75 4.53 -29.42
N ASP A 164 12.86 4.74 -30.12
CA ASP A 164 13.88 3.72 -30.35
C ASP A 164 14.87 3.65 -29.17
N LEU A 165 14.42 3.04 -28.06
CA LEU A 165 15.22 2.87 -26.86
C LEU A 165 15.70 1.42 -26.75
N LYS A 166 17.02 1.25 -26.67
CA LYS A 166 17.69 -0.07 -26.60
C LYS A 166 17.72 -0.64 -25.19
N GLY A 167 17.64 0.22 -24.15
CA GLY A 167 17.71 -0.24 -22.78
C GLY A 167 18.05 0.87 -21.78
N ILE A 168 18.32 0.44 -20.55
CA ILE A 168 18.84 1.28 -19.47
C ILE A 168 20.33 0.98 -19.34
N ASN A 169 21.19 1.99 -19.33
CA ASN A 169 22.63 1.77 -19.18
C ASN A 169 22.97 1.29 -17.76
N ARG A 170 24.21 0.84 -17.54
CA ARG A 170 24.66 0.26 -16.26
C ARG A 170 24.47 1.23 -15.09
N ASP A 171 24.83 2.49 -15.27
CA ASP A 171 24.77 3.49 -14.22
C ASP A 171 23.32 3.89 -13.90
N GLY A 172 22.45 3.93 -14.93
CA GLY A 172 21.01 4.07 -14.76
C GLY A 172 20.40 2.93 -13.95
N LYS A 173 20.77 1.67 -14.24
CA LYS A 173 20.34 0.51 -13.45
C LYS A 173 20.81 0.60 -11.99
N ASN A 174 22.06 1.01 -11.76
CA ASN A 174 22.59 1.22 -10.41
C ASN A 174 21.81 2.29 -9.65
N LYS A 175 21.49 3.41 -10.32
CA LYS A 175 20.66 4.49 -9.72
C LYS A 175 19.27 4.00 -9.32
N LEU A 176 18.61 3.22 -10.19
CA LEU A 176 17.30 2.66 -9.91
C LEU A 176 17.33 1.64 -8.77
N HIS A 177 18.38 0.79 -8.72
CA HIS A 177 18.55 -0.24 -7.69
C HIS A 177 18.76 0.38 -6.31
N ASN A 178 19.53 1.48 -6.21
CA ASN A 178 19.88 2.11 -4.95
C ASN A 178 18.80 3.06 -4.41
N TYR A 179 17.74 3.31 -5.15
CA TYR A 179 16.65 4.17 -4.71
C TYR A 179 15.62 3.40 -3.88
N ALA A 180 15.07 4.03 -2.84
CA ALA A 180 14.21 3.36 -1.85
C ALA A 180 12.78 3.07 -2.32
N TRP A 181 12.33 3.69 -3.40
CA TRP A 181 11.00 3.50 -4.00
C TRP A 181 9.84 3.63 -2.99
N PRO A 182 9.66 4.75 -2.29
CA PRO A 182 8.57 4.93 -1.31
C PRO A 182 7.20 4.71 -1.94
N GLY A 183 7.00 5.11 -3.21
CA GLY A 183 5.78 4.84 -3.98
C GLY A 183 5.76 3.49 -4.69
N ASN A 184 6.74 2.61 -4.38
CA ASN A 184 6.83 1.25 -4.91
C ASN A 184 6.74 1.19 -6.45
N VAL A 185 6.01 0.21 -6.97
CA VAL A 185 5.88 -0.05 -8.42
C VAL A 185 5.21 1.12 -9.17
N ARG A 186 4.27 1.84 -8.53
CA ARG A 186 3.63 3.00 -9.17
C ARG A 186 4.63 4.13 -9.43
N GLU A 187 5.49 4.40 -8.46
CA GLU A 187 6.55 5.42 -8.61
C GLU A 187 7.57 5.01 -9.67
N LEU A 188 8.03 3.74 -9.64
CA LEU A 188 8.92 3.20 -10.65
C LEU A 188 8.32 3.33 -12.06
N GLN A 189 7.06 2.94 -12.22
CA GLN A 189 6.34 3.04 -13.49
C GLN A 189 6.32 4.48 -14.03
N HIS A 190 5.96 5.47 -13.18
CA HIS A 190 5.95 6.87 -13.58
C HIS A 190 7.36 7.42 -13.86
N ALA A 191 8.36 7.00 -13.10
CA ALA A 191 9.75 7.41 -13.33
C ALA A 191 10.26 6.92 -14.68
N ILE A 192 10.00 5.66 -15.05
CA ILE A 192 10.37 5.09 -16.35
C ILE A 192 9.58 5.75 -17.49
N GLU A 193 8.25 5.94 -17.32
CA GLU A 193 7.43 6.59 -18.35
C GLU A 193 7.95 8.00 -18.65
N ARG A 194 8.26 8.77 -17.62
CA ARG A 194 8.83 10.13 -17.76
C ARG A 194 10.20 10.08 -18.45
N ALA A 195 11.09 9.18 -18.02
CA ALA A 195 12.40 9.03 -18.63
C ALA A 195 12.30 8.69 -20.12
N VAL A 196 11.39 7.81 -20.52
CA VAL A 196 11.14 7.47 -21.92
C VAL A 196 10.65 8.68 -22.72
N ILE A 197 9.74 9.48 -22.18
CA ILE A 197 9.21 10.67 -22.87
C ILE A 197 10.32 11.72 -23.09
N LEU A 198 11.13 11.98 -22.06
CA LEU A 198 12.14 13.05 -22.07
C LEU A 198 13.46 12.64 -22.70
N SER A 199 13.74 11.34 -22.84
CA SER A 199 15.01 10.89 -23.40
C SER A 199 15.20 11.31 -24.86
N GLU A 200 16.39 11.84 -25.14
CA GLU A 200 16.86 12.19 -26.49
C GLU A 200 17.87 11.17 -27.04
N SER A 201 18.26 10.18 -26.23
CA SER A 201 19.22 9.15 -26.59
C SER A 201 18.57 7.77 -26.71
N ASN A 202 19.26 6.82 -27.39
CA ASN A 202 18.79 5.44 -27.53
C ASN A 202 19.00 4.59 -26.23
N TRP A 203 19.56 5.17 -25.19
CA TRP A 203 19.79 4.54 -23.89
C TRP A 203 19.34 5.46 -22.77
N LEU A 204 18.55 4.95 -21.82
CA LEU A 204 18.24 5.69 -20.59
C LEU A 204 19.47 5.74 -19.69
N ARG A 205 19.84 6.95 -19.27
CA ARG A 205 20.99 7.28 -18.42
C ARG A 205 20.52 7.72 -17.04
N PRO A 206 21.43 7.82 -16.03
CA PRO A 206 21.07 8.29 -14.70
C PRO A 206 20.38 9.67 -14.68
N GLU A 207 20.77 10.57 -15.55
CA GLU A 207 20.20 11.93 -15.68
C GLU A 207 18.73 11.93 -16.13
N ASP A 208 18.29 10.92 -16.88
CA ASP A 208 16.91 10.78 -17.34
C ASP A 208 15.94 10.44 -16.18
N PHE A 209 16.48 9.92 -15.07
CA PHE A 209 15.66 9.56 -13.90
C PHE A 209 15.61 10.69 -12.88
N ILE A 210 14.54 11.47 -12.91
CA ILE A 210 14.25 12.51 -11.90
C ILE A 210 13.63 11.82 -10.68
N LEU A 211 14.48 11.28 -9.81
CA LEU A 211 14.07 10.68 -8.55
C LEU A 211 14.09 11.76 -7.46
N ARG A 212 12.96 11.99 -6.82
CA ARG A 212 12.91 12.91 -5.69
C ARG A 212 13.57 12.20 -4.50
N SER A 213 14.63 12.77 -3.94
CA SER A 213 15.08 12.38 -2.62
C SER A 213 13.97 12.74 -1.63
N VAL A 214 13.03 11.82 -1.42
CA VAL A 214 12.22 11.88 -0.21
C VAL A 214 13.21 11.57 0.91
N PRO A 215 13.46 12.48 1.86
CA PRO A 215 14.18 12.11 3.04
C PRO A 215 13.44 10.87 3.56
N LEU A 216 14.14 9.74 3.67
CA LEU A 216 13.60 8.62 4.44
C LEU A 216 13.17 9.28 5.75
N ARG A 217 11.89 9.28 6.06
CA ARG A 217 11.47 9.52 7.43
C ARG A 217 12.33 8.56 8.21
N ASP A 218 13.25 9.12 8.99
CA ASP A 218 14.01 8.34 9.96
C ASP A 218 13.01 7.33 10.53
N LYS A 219 13.37 6.06 10.56
CA LYS A 219 12.56 5.00 11.19
C LYS A 219 11.79 5.65 12.32
N GLU A 220 10.45 5.49 12.34
CA GLU A 220 9.69 5.90 13.51
C GLU A 220 10.48 5.46 14.73
N PRO A 221 10.64 6.33 15.75
CA PRO A 221 11.41 5.96 16.93
C PRO A 221 10.91 4.57 17.33
N SER A 222 11.82 3.62 17.36
CA SER A 222 11.53 2.27 17.84
C SER A 222 10.71 2.43 19.12
N ASP A 223 9.62 1.67 19.26
CA ASP A 223 8.81 1.58 20.50
C ASP A 223 9.67 1.13 21.71
N GLU A 224 10.96 1.08 21.55
CA GLU A 224 11.93 0.68 22.53
C GLU A 224 12.18 1.85 23.49
N LEU A 225 11.44 1.83 24.59
CA LEU A 225 11.56 2.80 25.69
C LEU A 225 12.89 2.70 26.47
N ASN A 226 13.87 1.93 25.96
CA ASN A 226 15.18 1.83 26.56
C ASN A 226 15.99 3.11 26.31
N LEU A 227 16.11 3.95 27.34
CA LEU A 227 16.81 5.23 27.27
C LEU A 227 18.25 5.10 26.72
N THR A 228 18.94 3.98 26.98
CA THR A 228 20.30 3.75 26.49
C THR A 228 20.35 3.57 24.99
N VAL A 229 19.36 2.89 24.40
CA VAL A 229 19.23 2.69 22.96
C VAL A 229 18.85 4.01 22.29
N LEU A 230 17.85 4.70 22.84
CA LEU A 230 17.42 6.02 22.32
C LEU A 230 18.57 7.06 22.37
N GLU A 231 19.35 7.03 23.43
CA GLU A 231 20.50 7.91 23.61
C GLU A 231 21.56 7.63 22.54
N LYS A 232 21.90 6.36 22.29
CA LYS A 232 22.86 5.95 21.25
C LYS A 232 22.37 6.40 19.86
N GLU A 233 21.12 6.13 19.50
CA GLU A 233 20.54 6.54 18.23
C GLU A 233 20.50 8.06 18.04
N ALA A 234 20.22 8.82 19.12
CA ALA A 234 20.23 10.29 19.08
C ALA A 234 21.65 10.82 18.79
N ILE A 235 22.69 10.23 19.43
CA ILE A 235 24.08 10.60 19.19
C ILE A 235 24.50 10.29 17.76
N GLU A 236 24.21 9.10 17.24
CA GLU A 236 24.54 8.72 15.87
C GLU A 236 23.84 9.63 14.84
N ARG A 237 22.59 10.01 15.08
CA ARG A 237 21.86 10.97 14.22
C ARG A 237 22.47 12.37 14.25
N ALA A 238 22.88 12.84 15.42
CA ALA A 238 23.51 14.15 15.54
C ALA A 238 24.88 14.20 14.85
N LEU A 239 25.69 13.15 14.97
CA LEU A 239 26.98 13.02 14.29
C LEU A 239 26.82 13.01 12.76
N ARG A 240 25.85 12.25 12.24
CA ARG A 240 25.55 12.23 10.80
C ARG A 240 25.12 13.62 10.29
N ARG A 241 24.23 14.31 11.02
CA ARG A 241 23.78 15.67 10.63
C ARG A 241 24.87 16.72 10.74
N ALA A 242 25.81 16.53 11.65
CA ALA A 242 26.95 17.41 11.87
C ALA A 242 28.16 17.05 10.98
N GLU A 243 28.02 16.07 10.07
CA GLU A 243 29.10 15.59 9.18
C GLU A 243 30.39 15.23 9.97
N GLY A 244 30.23 14.63 11.16
CA GLY A 244 31.33 14.27 12.06
C GLY A 244 31.85 15.41 12.94
N ASN A 245 31.31 16.62 12.84
CA ASN A 245 31.73 17.76 13.68
C ASN A 245 31.17 17.63 15.10
N ILE A 246 32.02 17.25 16.05
CA ILE A 246 31.66 16.99 17.46
C ILE A 246 31.04 18.22 18.15
N THR A 247 31.53 19.40 17.86
CA THR A 247 31.01 20.64 18.47
C THR A 247 29.57 20.90 18.03
N ARG A 248 29.33 20.80 16.72
CA ARG A 248 27.98 20.98 16.13
C ARG A 248 27.03 19.86 16.55
N ALA A 249 27.51 18.62 16.69
CA ALA A 249 26.72 17.51 17.17
C ALA A 249 26.30 17.69 18.64
N ALA A 250 27.21 18.20 19.49
CA ALA A 250 26.90 18.51 20.88
C ALA A 250 25.84 19.63 21.02
N GLU A 251 25.93 20.66 20.20
CA GLU A 251 24.91 21.72 20.11
C GLU A 251 23.54 21.16 19.69
N LEU A 252 23.50 20.31 18.67
CA LEU A 252 22.24 19.65 18.21
C LEU A 252 21.59 18.78 19.28
N LEU A 253 22.39 18.19 20.19
CA LEU A 253 21.94 17.34 21.29
C LEU A 253 21.63 18.14 22.56
N GLY A 254 21.93 19.45 22.61
CA GLY A 254 21.75 20.27 23.82
C GLY A 254 22.67 19.87 24.98
N ILE A 255 23.85 19.25 24.68
CA ILE A 255 24.84 18.81 25.69
C ILE A 255 26.20 19.47 25.46
N THR A 256 27.06 19.42 26.49
CA THR A 256 28.42 19.91 26.33
C THR A 256 29.28 18.97 25.48
N ARG A 257 30.29 19.51 24.79
CA ARG A 257 31.24 18.74 24.01
C ARG A 257 31.92 17.63 24.83
N PHE A 258 32.24 17.94 26.10
CA PHE A 258 32.84 16.97 27.03
C PHE A 258 31.88 15.81 27.36
N THR A 259 30.60 16.10 27.54
CA THR A 259 29.58 15.09 27.77
C THR A 259 29.41 14.20 26.54
N LEU A 260 29.48 14.75 25.33
CA LEU A 260 29.39 13.96 24.11
C LEU A 260 30.58 13.02 23.96
N TYR A 261 31.83 13.46 24.23
CA TYR A 261 33.01 12.58 24.20
C TYR A 261 32.85 11.38 25.13
N ARG A 262 32.43 11.60 26.38
CA ARG A 262 32.23 10.53 27.35
C ARG A 262 31.13 9.53 26.90
N LYS A 263 30.10 10.01 26.19
CA LYS A 263 29.05 9.15 25.65
C LYS A 263 29.52 8.37 24.42
N LEU A 264 30.32 8.96 23.55
CA LEU A 264 30.94 8.26 22.42
C LEU A 264 31.83 7.10 22.91
N GLU A 265 32.66 7.35 23.90
CA GLU A 265 33.49 6.31 24.52
C GLU A 265 32.63 5.19 25.13
N LYS A 266 31.55 5.54 25.86
CA LYS A 266 30.61 4.57 26.46
C LYS A 266 29.92 3.68 25.42
N PHE A 267 29.60 4.21 24.24
CA PHE A 267 28.86 3.48 23.20
C PHE A 267 29.75 2.88 22.10
N GLY A 268 31.07 3.10 22.15
CA GLY A 268 32.04 2.61 21.16
C GLY A 268 31.85 3.24 19.77
N LEU A 269 31.50 4.52 19.72
CA LEU A 269 31.26 5.31 18.50
C LEU A 269 32.45 6.20 18.17
#